data_11eaf9eb1c8d60599f5f8649ba782e5b
#
_entry.id   11eaf9eb1c8d60599f5f8649ba782e5b
#
_cell.length_a   1.000
_cell.length_b   1.000
_cell.length_c   1.000
_cell.angle_alpha   90.00
_cell.angle_beta   90.00
_cell.angle_gamma   90.00
#
_symmetry.space_group_name_H-M   'P 1'
#
loop_
_entity.id
_entity.type
_entity.pdbx_description
1 polymer ?
#
loop_
_entity_poly.entity_id
_entity_poly.type
_entity_poly.pdbx_seq_one_letter_code
_entity_poly.pdbx_strand_id
1 'polypeptide(L)'
;VSNAFEVNFDGLVGPTHNYSGLSYGNVASTGNQNAASNPKLAAKQGLAKMKALHDLGFKQGVLAPHERPDVASLRLLGFGGSDAQVIARAAKEAPAILAAATSASCMWTANAATVSPSGDTADGRVHFTPANLNNKFHRSIEHPTTRRILQAMFADEARFAVHPALPAQMHFGDEGAANHTRFCHEYDGAGVEFFVFGAAAFDSRYPKPARFPARQTLEACQAVARLHGLKEAGVVYAQQDPDTIDAGVFHNDVISVGNRNVLFHHEKSFLHQAEVLAELDRKLAAVGGNFIAIEVPLAEVSVEEAVKSYLFNSQLLSKPDGKMIIVVPEECRNIERVWTYLQKMSSAGGPIDEVRVFDLKQSMQNGGGPACLRLRVALSAAEIAAVNPNVMMSDALFGTLNAWVDRHYRDRLSPDDLADPQLLVECRTALDELSGILALGSVYPFQMV
;
A
#
# COMPACT_ATOMS: atom_id res chain seq x y z
N VAL A 1 25.96 -3.90 14.65
CA VAL A 1 24.59 -4.45 14.54
C VAL A 1 23.65 -3.25 14.42
N SER A 2 22.93 -3.13 13.32
CA SER A 2 21.94 -2.06 13.12
C SER A 2 20.92 -2.07 14.27
N ASN A 3 20.59 -0.90 14.79
CA ASN A 3 19.60 -0.72 15.85
C ASN A 3 18.26 -0.20 15.27
N ALA A 4 18.05 -0.37 13.98
CA ALA A 4 16.81 -0.05 13.28
C ALA A 4 16.29 -1.27 12.50
N PHE A 5 14.98 -1.30 12.30
CA PHE A 5 14.26 -2.40 11.72
C PHE A 5 13.25 -1.88 10.68
N GLU A 6 12.98 -2.68 9.67
CA GLU A 6 11.79 -2.50 8.86
C GLU A 6 10.58 -3.03 9.65
N VAL A 7 9.57 -2.18 9.80
CA VAL A 7 8.27 -2.53 10.36
C VAL A 7 7.25 -2.47 9.25
N ASN A 8 6.49 -3.54 9.05
CA ASN A 8 5.43 -3.60 8.05
C ASN A 8 4.07 -3.46 8.73
N PHE A 9 3.34 -2.39 8.43
CA PHE A 9 1.98 -2.16 8.91
C PHE A 9 1.00 -2.60 7.83
N ASP A 10 0.40 -3.76 8.04
CA ASP A 10 -0.57 -4.30 7.09
C ASP A 10 -1.96 -3.70 7.34
N GLY A 11 -2.66 -3.40 6.24
CA GLY A 11 -4.05 -2.97 6.29
C GLY A 11 -4.97 -4.12 6.71
N LEU A 12 -5.68 -3.93 7.81
CA LEU A 12 -6.75 -4.85 8.19
C LEU A 12 -7.91 -4.65 7.22
N VAL A 13 -8.36 -5.74 6.60
CA VAL A 13 -9.50 -5.70 5.70
C VAL A 13 -10.77 -5.36 6.48
N GLY A 14 -11.51 -4.35 6.01
CA GLY A 14 -12.73 -3.89 6.68
C GLY A 14 -13.94 -4.81 6.47
N PRO A 15 -14.99 -4.65 7.31
CA PRO A 15 -16.18 -5.52 7.27
C PRO A 15 -17.03 -5.35 6.01
N THR A 16 -16.80 -4.32 5.24
CA THR A 16 -17.53 -4.02 3.99
C THR A 16 -16.72 -4.35 2.72
N HIS A 17 -15.71 -5.23 2.83
CA HIS A 17 -14.90 -5.65 1.69
C HIS A 17 -15.76 -6.18 0.55
N ASN A 18 -15.62 -5.57 -0.64
CA ASN A 18 -16.43 -5.89 -1.81
C ASN A 18 -15.63 -5.68 -3.10
N TYR A 19 -16.13 -6.23 -4.21
CA TYR A 19 -15.53 -6.15 -5.54
C TYR A 19 -16.27 -5.17 -6.43
N SER A 20 -16.15 -3.88 -6.18
CA SER A 20 -16.82 -2.84 -6.98
C SER A 20 -16.23 -2.63 -8.38
N GLY A 21 -15.00 -3.10 -8.62
CA GLY A 21 -14.36 -3.03 -9.94
C GLY A 21 -14.07 -1.61 -10.44
N LEU A 22 -13.87 -0.65 -9.55
CA LEU A 22 -13.78 0.78 -9.88
C LEU A 22 -12.38 1.23 -10.35
N SER A 23 -11.37 0.37 -10.22
CA SER A 23 -9.99 0.71 -10.54
C SER A 23 -9.68 0.50 -12.01
N TYR A 24 -10.14 1.41 -12.88
CA TYR A 24 -9.77 1.40 -14.29
C TYR A 24 -8.24 1.35 -14.47
N GLY A 25 -7.76 0.40 -15.26
CA GLY A 25 -6.34 0.08 -15.42
C GLY A 25 -5.83 -1.04 -14.51
N ASN A 26 -6.60 -1.48 -13.51
CA ASN A 26 -6.32 -2.67 -12.70
C ASN A 26 -7.16 -3.84 -13.22
N VAL A 27 -6.53 -4.75 -13.96
CA VAL A 27 -7.19 -5.86 -14.67
C VAL A 27 -7.88 -6.82 -13.69
N ALA A 28 -7.26 -7.12 -12.56
CA ALA A 28 -7.83 -8.03 -11.57
C ALA A 28 -9.09 -7.44 -10.91
N SER A 29 -9.04 -6.15 -10.55
CA SER A 29 -10.19 -5.44 -9.98
C SER A 29 -11.39 -5.40 -10.94
N THR A 30 -11.16 -5.03 -12.20
CA THR A 30 -12.24 -4.95 -13.20
C THR A 30 -12.79 -6.31 -13.60
N GLY A 31 -11.97 -7.34 -13.63
CA GLY A 31 -12.36 -8.71 -13.99
C GLY A 31 -13.29 -9.39 -12.96
N ASN A 32 -13.26 -8.94 -11.70
CA ASN A 32 -14.10 -9.48 -10.62
C ASN A 32 -15.28 -8.57 -10.24
N GLN A 33 -15.53 -7.52 -11.01
CA GLN A 33 -16.61 -6.57 -10.75
C GLN A 33 -17.96 -7.27 -10.51
N ASN A 34 -18.65 -6.86 -9.46
CA ASN A 34 -19.96 -7.38 -9.03
C ASN A 34 -19.99 -8.85 -8.58
N ALA A 35 -18.84 -9.51 -8.42
CA ALA A 35 -18.80 -10.80 -7.75
C ALA A 35 -19.11 -10.66 -6.26
N ALA A 36 -19.69 -11.70 -5.66
CA ALA A 36 -19.87 -11.74 -4.21
C ALA A 36 -18.49 -11.90 -3.53
N SER A 37 -18.25 -11.11 -2.48
CA SER A 37 -17.05 -11.17 -1.66
C SER A 37 -17.28 -11.98 -0.38
N ASN A 38 -16.18 -12.31 0.30
CA ASN A 38 -16.18 -12.85 1.65
C ASN A 38 -15.30 -11.97 2.55
N PRO A 39 -15.88 -10.93 3.20
CA PRO A 39 -15.12 -10.03 4.07
C PRO A 39 -14.41 -10.74 5.22
N LYS A 40 -15.07 -11.72 5.85
CA LYS A 40 -14.48 -12.54 6.93
C LYS A 40 -13.24 -13.28 6.46
N LEU A 41 -13.30 -13.96 5.33
CA LEU A 41 -12.17 -14.69 4.78
C LEU A 41 -11.03 -13.74 4.37
N ALA A 42 -11.35 -12.61 3.74
CA ALA A 42 -10.38 -11.61 3.34
C ALA A 42 -9.57 -11.09 4.55
N ALA A 43 -10.26 -10.75 5.66
CA ALA A 43 -9.61 -10.31 6.88
C ALA A 43 -8.75 -11.41 7.51
N LYS A 44 -9.23 -12.65 7.54
CA LYS A 44 -8.47 -13.78 8.09
C LYS A 44 -7.24 -14.14 7.27
N GLN A 45 -7.30 -14.08 5.94
CA GLN A 45 -6.13 -14.27 5.07
C GLN A 45 -5.05 -13.21 5.34
N GLY A 46 -5.45 -11.94 5.49
CA GLY A 46 -4.53 -10.85 5.86
C GLY A 46 -3.91 -11.07 7.24
N LEU A 47 -4.71 -11.39 8.24
CA LEU A 47 -4.23 -11.66 9.61
C LEU A 47 -3.28 -12.87 9.66
N ALA A 48 -3.57 -13.94 8.91
CA ALA A 48 -2.71 -15.11 8.83
C ALA A 48 -1.33 -14.78 8.23
N LYS A 49 -1.29 -13.93 7.19
CA LYS A 49 -0.02 -13.43 6.63
C LYS A 49 0.76 -12.61 7.65
N MET A 50 0.10 -11.65 8.33
CA MET A 50 0.75 -10.84 9.37
C MET A 50 1.36 -11.72 10.47
N LYS A 51 0.59 -12.70 10.94
CA LYS A 51 1.04 -13.63 11.99
C LYS A 51 2.21 -14.49 11.54
N ALA A 52 2.16 -15.03 10.31
CA ALA A 52 3.24 -15.83 9.78
C ALA A 52 4.56 -15.03 9.66
N LEU A 53 4.51 -13.78 9.25
CA LEU A 53 5.69 -12.91 9.20
C LEU A 53 6.19 -12.54 10.60
N HIS A 54 5.30 -12.29 11.55
CA HIS A 54 5.63 -12.07 12.95
C HIS A 54 6.36 -13.31 13.55
N ASP A 55 5.88 -14.51 13.29
CA ASP A 55 6.47 -15.77 13.77
C ASP A 55 7.85 -16.05 13.18
N LEU A 56 8.13 -15.51 12.00
CA LEU A 56 9.47 -15.53 11.38
C LEU A 56 10.42 -14.47 11.99
N GLY A 57 9.95 -13.65 12.93
CA GLY A 57 10.73 -12.64 13.64
C GLY A 57 10.70 -11.25 13.00
N PHE A 58 9.91 -11.05 11.91
CA PHE A 58 9.75 -9.72 11.32
C PHE A 58 8.86 -8.84 12.19
N LYS A 59 9.17 -7.53 12.21
CA LYS A 59 8.34 -6.55 12.91
C LYS A 59 7.09 -6.28 12.10
N GLN A 60 5.94 -6.58 12.68
CA GLN A 60 4.64 -6.49 12.04
C GLN A 60 3.68 -5.65 12.87
N GLY A 61 2.95 -4.77 12.21
CA GLY A 61 1.88 -3.97 12.81
C GLY A 61 0.60 -4.03 12.00
N VAL A 62 -0.45 -3.42 12.53
CA VAL A 62 -1.81 -3.40 11.95
C VAL A 62 -2.24 -1.96 11.73
N LEU A 63 -2.76 -1.66 10.55
CA LEU A 63 -3.39 -0.39 10.20
C LEU A 63 -4.91 -0.61 10.09
N ALA A 64 -5.68 0.19 10.81
CA ALA A 64 -7.13 0.02 10.91
C ALA A 64 -7.85 0.36 9.59
N PRO A 65 -8.96 -0.34 9.25
CA PRO A 65 -9.79 -0.02 8.09
C PRO A 65 -10.63 1.23 8.31
N HIS A 66 -11.28 1.71 7.26
CA HIS A 66 -12.12 2.90 7.30
C HIS A 66 -13.62 2.57 7.39
N GLU A 67 -14.40 3.53 7.89
CA GLU A 67 -15.86 3.49 7.82
C GLU A 67 -16.34 3.43 6.36
N ARG A 68 -17.21 2.48 6.06
CA ARG A 68 -17.91 2.35 4.77
C ARG A 68 -19.34 1.84 4.98
N PRO A 69 -20.31 2.29 4.17
CA PRO A 69 -20.18 3.39 3.19
C PRO A 69 -19.79 4.72 3.82
N ASP A 70 -19.09 5.57 3.06
CA ASP A 70 -18.74 6.92 3.50
C ASP A 70 -19.96 7.86 3.33
N VAL A 71 -20.77 7.92 4.38
CA VAL A 71 -21.98 8.74 4.40
C VAL A 71 -21.65 10.23 4.34
N ALA A 72 -20.50 10.66 4.84
CA ALA A 72 -20.09 12.06 4.77
C ALA A 72 -19.94 12.53 3.32
N SER A 73 -19.28 11.74 2.48
CA SER A 73 -19.18 12.01 1.03
C SER A 73 -20.55 12.00 0.34
N LEU A 74 -21.42 11.05 0.68
CA LEU A 74 -22.78 11.01 0.12
C LEU A 74 -23.57 12.28 0.46
N ARG A 75 -23.44 12.80 1.68
CA ARG A 75 -24.07 14.05 2.11
C ARG A 75 -23.53 15.27 1.35
N LEU A 76 -22.22 15.32 1.12
CA LEU A 76 -21.60 16.37 0.29
C LEU A 76 -22.11 16.36 -1.15
N LEU A 77 -22.53 15.18 -1.65
CA LEU A 77 -23.14 15.02 -2.98
C LEU A 77 -24.64 15.24 -3.01
N GLY A 78 -25.23 15.75 -1.92
CA GLY A 78 -26.64 16.20 -1.86
C GLY A 78 -27.64 15.17 -1.35
N PHE A 79 -27.21 13.98 -0.90
CA PHE A 79 -28.11 13.00 -0.29
C PHE A 79 -28.38 13.40 1.17
N GLY A 80 -29.61 13.80 1.47
CA GLY A 80 -30.04 14.27 2.79
C GLY A 80 -30.92 13.27 3.54
N GLY A 81 -31.15 13.54 4.84
CA GLY A 81 -31.96 12.73 5.73
C GLY A 81 -31.14 11.96 6.78
N SER A 82 -31.71 10.95 7.41
CA SER A 82 -30.97 10.01 8.26
C SER A 82 -29.96 9.20 7.44
N ASP A 83 -28.98 8.56 8.08
CA ASP A 83 -27.99 7.74 7.37
C ASP A 83 -28.66 6.65 6.53
N ALA A 84 -29.70 6.01 7.05
CA ALA A 84 -30.49 5.02 6.30
C ALA A 84 -31.16 5.64 5.06
N GLN A 85 -31.70 6.83 5.18
CA GLN A 85 -32.30 7.55 4.05
C GLN A 85 -31.26 7.97 3.01
N VAL A 86 -30.08 8.43 3.44
CA VAL A 86 -28.97 8.75 2.55
C VAL A 86 -28.56 7.54 1.72
N ILE A 87 -28.36 6.38 2.36
CA ILE A 87 -28.00 5.12 1.69
C ILE A 87 -29.11 4.68 0.72
N ALA A 88 -30.36 4.66 1.16
CA ALA A 88 -31.48 4.23 0.34
C ALA A 88 -31.69 5.14 -0.89
N ARG A 89 -31.53 6.46 -0.73
CA ARG A 89 -31.61 7.40 -1.84
C ARG A 89 -30.44 7.23 -2.80
N ALA A 90 -29.21 7.12 -2.29
CA ALA A 90 -28.04 6.90 -3.14
C ALA A 90 -28.14 5.57 -3.91
N ALA A 91 -28.64 4.50 -3.28
CA ALA A 91 -28.89 3.23 -3.94
C ALA A 91 -29.89 3.35 -5.11
N LYS A 92 -30.95 4.15 -4.94
CA LYS A 92 -31.99 4.34 -5.94
C LYS A 92 -31.61 5.32 -7.04
N GLU A 93 -31.03 6.44 -6.68
CA GLU A 93 -30.80 7.59 -7.58
C GLU A 93 -29.41 7.53 -8.25
N ALA A 94 -28.39 6.97 -7.57
CA ALA A 94 -27.02 6.95 -8.04
C ALA A 94 -26.22 5.74 -7.51
N PRO A 95 -26.58 4.50 -7.91
CA PRO A 95 -25.98 3.27 -7.38
C PRO A 95 -24.46 3.21 -7.58
N ALA A 96 -23.92 3.78 -8.65
CA ALA A 96 -22.48 3.85 -8.91
C ALA A 96 -21.75 4.74 -7.87
N ILE A 97 -22.39 5.82 -7.39
CA ILE A 97 -21.86 6.68 -6.34
C ILE A 97 -21.86 5.93 -5.00
N LEU A 98 -22.93 5.20 -4.69
CA LEU A 98 -22.98 4.35 -3.48
C LEU A 98 -21.88 3.28 -3.52
N ALA A 99 -21.69 2.60 -4.64
CA ALA A 99 -20.62 1.62 -4.81
C ALA A 99 -19.24 2.24 -4.59
N ALA A 100 -19.01 3.44 -5.12
CA ALA A 100 -17.76 4.19 -4.89
C ALA A 100 -17.58 4.57 -3.42
N ALA A 101 -18.62 5.08 -2.74
CA ALA A 101 -18.59 5.43 -1.32
C ALA A 101 -18.44 4.20 -0.40
N THR A 102 -18.67 2.98 -0.92
CA THR A 102 -18.56 1.73 -0.16
C THR A 102 -17.26 0.96 -0.46
N SER A 103 -16.41 1.47 -1.35
CA SER A 103 -15.17 0.80 -1.75
C SER A 103 -14.25 0.49 -0.57
N ALA A 104 -13.70 -0.71 -0.55
CA ALA A 104 -12.79 -1.21 0.48
C ALA A 104 -11.29 -0.95 0.17
N SER A 105 -10.97 -0.05 -0.75
CA SER A 105 -9.59 0.20 -1.22
C SER A 105 -8.64 0.71 -0.12
N CYS A 106 -9.15 1.18 1.01
CA CYS A 106 -8.35 1.54 2.19
C CYS A 106 -7.52 0.38 2.79
N MET A 107 -7.82 -0.86 2.41
CA MET A 107 -7.00 -2.02 2.77
C MET A 107 -5.61 -2.01 2.12
N TRP A 108 -5.43 -1.26 1.03
CA TRP A 108 -4.16 -1.13 0.32
C TRP A 108 -3.26 -0.09 1.01
N THR A 109 -2.59 -0.48 2.09
CA THR A 109 -1.84 0.47 2.91
C THR A 109 -0.52 0.93 2.29
N ALA A 110 -0.03 0.29 1.24
CA ALA A 110 1.00 0.87 0.38
C ALA A 110 0.58 2.24 -0.20
N ASN A 111 -0.72 2.46 -0.35
CA ASN A 111 -1.30 3.74 -0.76
C ASN A 111 -1.71 4.64 0.41
N ALA A 112 -1.47 4.24 1.65
CA ALA A 112 -1.84 5.06 2.81
C ALA A 112 -1.00 6.34 2.88
N ALA A 113 0.31 6.22 2.73
CA ALA A 113 1.24 7.36 2.83
C ALA A 113 2.57 7.06 2.13
N THR A 114 3.32 8.11 1.79
CA THR A 114 4.76 8.02 1.60
C THR A 114 5.44 8.26 2.94
N VAL A 115 6.48 7.47 3.24
CA VAL A 115 7.20 7.50 4.51
C VAL A 115 8.69 7.68 4.26
N SER A 116 9.31 8.61 4.99
CA SER A 116 10.78 8.76 5.03
C SER A 116 11.27 8.59 6.47
N PRO A 117 12.29 7.75 6.71
CA PRO A 117 12.81 7.51 8.06
C PRO A 117 13.64 8.70 8.56
N SER A 118 13.82 8.76 9.88
CA SER A 118 14.54 9.84 10.57
C SER A 118 15.99 10.05 10.08
N GLY A 119 16.63 9.00 9.57
CA GLY A 119 17.99 9.09 9.03
C GLY A 119 18.12 9.90 7.73
N ASP A 120 17.02 10.13 7.01
CA ASP A 120 17.01 10.80 5.70
C ASP A 120 16.39 12.21 5.76
N THR A 121 15.61 12.51 6.79
CA THR A 121 14.90 13.78 6.95
C THR A 121 15.76 14.86 7.59
N ALA A 122 15.48 16.13 7.31
CA ALA A 122 16.29 17.24 7.81
C ALA A 122 16.17 17.47 9.30
N ASP A 123 15.05 17.14 9.93
CA ASP A 123 14.76 17.35 11.36
C ASP A 123 14.92 16.09 12.21
N GLY A 124 15.32 14.96 11.60
CA GLY A 124 15.57 13.71 12.30
C GLY A 124 14.31 13.00 12.81
N ARG A 125 13.13 13.32 12.27
CA ARG A 125 11.87 12.63 12.56
C ARG A 125 11.49 11.70 11.40
N VAL A 126 10.68 10.69 11.69
CA VAL A 126 10.02 9.89 10.65
C VAL A 126 8.85 10.70 10.12
N HIS A 127 8.81 10.91 8.81
CA HIS A 127 7.76 11.69 8.16
C HIS A 127 6.78 10.79 7.42
N PHE A 128 5.49 11.13 7.54
CA PHE A 128 4.39 10.50 6.81
C PHE A 128 3.62 11.57 6.05
N THR A 129 3.44 11.39 4.74
CA THR A 129 2.50 12.19 3.95
C THR A 129 1.42 11.26 3.41
N PRO A 130 0.18 11.31 3.95
CA PRO A 130 -0.95 10.56 3.42
C PRO A 130 -1.17 10.87 1.95
N ALA A 131 -1.35 9.83 1.13
CA ALA A 131 -1.58 9.99 -0.30
C ALA A 131 -2.98 10.55 -0.57
N ASN A 132 -3.11 11.54 -1.46
CA ASN A 132 -4.41 12.14 -1.78
C ASN A 132 -5.28 11.25 -2.67
N LEU A 133 -4.69 10.27 -3.39
CA LEU A 133 -5.38 9.26 -4.20
C LEU A 133 -6.42 9.86 -5.16
N ASN A 134 -6.19 11.07 -5.64
CA ASN A 134 -7.18 11.90 -6.33
C ASN A 134 -7.54 11.42 -7.74
N ASN A 135 -6.79 10.45 -8.29
CA ASN A 135 -7.09 9.87 -9.60
C ASN A 135 -8.44 9.13 -9.65
N LYS A 136 -8.92 8.64 -8.50
CA LYS A 136 -10.17 7.88 -8.37
C LYS A 136 -10.99 8.42 -7.19
N PHE A 137 -12.26 8.79 -7.45
CA PHE A 137 -13.14 9.31 -6.40
C PHE A 137 -13.24 8.37 -5.19
N HIS A 138 -13.47 7.07 -5.41
CA HIS A 138 -13.64 6.08 -4.35
C HIS A 138 -12.41 5.94 -3.44
N ARG A 139 -11.26 6.46 -3.84
CA ARG A 139 -10.00 6.45 -3.07
C ARG A 139 -9.65 7.81 -2.50
N SER A 140 -9.99 8.89 -3.19
CA SER A 140 -9.71 10.27 -2.75
C SER A 140 -10.36 10.64 -1.41
N ILE A 141 -11.35 9.86 -0.97
CA ILE A 141 -12.03 10.03 0.33
C ILE A 141 -11.25 9.41 1.51
N GLU A 142 -10.14 8.72 1.27
CA GLU A 142 -9.43 7.94 2.29
C GLU A 142 -8.53 8.80 3.19
N HIS A 143 -7.77 9.74 2.62
CA HIS A 143 -6.66 10.41 3.29
C HIS A 143 -7.01 11.13 4.60
N PRO A 144 -8.21 11.71 4.83
CA PRO A 144 -8.51 12.35 6.11
C PRO A 144 -8.54 11.35 7.28
N THR A 145 -9.12 10.17 7.06
CA THR A 145 -9.16 9.11 8.07
C THR A 145 -7.80 8.44 8.21
N THR A 146 -7.10 8.17 7.11
CA THR A 146 -5.71 7.67 7.12
C THR A 146 -4.82 8.56 7.99
N ARG A 147 -4.92 9.90 7.82
CA ARG A 147 -4.13 10.84 8.62
C ARG A 147 -4.41 10.70 10.11
N ARG A 148 -5.68 10.65 10.53
CA ARG A 148 -6.04 10.50 11.94
C ARG A 148 -5.54 9.18 12.53
N ILE A 149 -5.63 8.08 11.77
CA ILE A 149 -5.13 6.78 12.20
C ILE A 149 -3.61 6.84 12.37
N LEU A 150 -2.86 7.39 11.41
CA LEU A 150 -1.41 7.54 11.51
C LEU A 150 -1.02 8.44 12.69
N GLN A 151 -1.73 9.54 12.94
CA GLN A 151 -1.49 10.41 14.10
C GLN A 151 -1.73 9.68 15.44
N ALA A 152 -2.71 8.78 15.50
CA ALA A 152 -2.97 7.98 16.70
C ALA A 152 -1.93 6.86 16.90
N MET A 153 -1.41 6.29 15.80
CA MET A 153 -0.37 5.25 15.86
C MET A 153 1.01 5.82 16.18
N PHE A 154 1.32 7.00 15.65
CA PHE A 154 2.61 7.68 15.71
C PHE A 154 2.45 9.04 16.42
N ALA A 155 1.98 9.01 17.66
CA ALA A 155 1.54 10.20 18.39
C ALA A 155 2.69 11.05 18.99
N ASP A 156 3.90 10.51 19.13
CA ASP A 156 5.06 11.23 19.64
C ASP A 156 5.61 12.21 18.59
N GLU A 157 5.16 13.46 18.62
CA GLU A 157 5.57 14.51 17.68
C GLU A 157 7.06 14.86 17.76
N ALA A 158 7.76 14.46 18.80
CA ALA A 158 9.21 14.60 18.86
C ALA A 158 9.95 13.63 17.93
N ARG A 159 9.28 12.54 17.52
CA ARG A 159 9.83 11.48 16.67
C ARG A 159 9.15 11.35 15.34
N PHE A 160 7.88 11.71 15.25
CA PHE A 160 7.02 11.49 14.09
C PHE A 160 6.37 12.78 13.61
N ALA A 161 6.30 12.95 12.30
CA ALA A 161 5.60 14.05 11.65
C ALA A 161 4.58 13.51 10.64
N VAL A 162 3.29 13.73 10.89
CA VAL A 162 2.22 13.32 9.99
C VAL A 162 1.66 14.55 9.28
N HIS A 163 2.02 14.72 8.03
CA HIS A 163 1.59 15.85 7.20
C HIS A 163 0.13 15.74 6.78
N PRO A 164 -0.51 16.83 6.35
CA PRO A 164 -1.70 16.73 5.52
C PRO A 164 -1.36 16.12 4.15
N ALA A 165 -2.35 15.54 3.48
CA ALA A 165 -2.22 15.13 2.09
C ALA A 165 -1.96 16.34 1.18
N LEU A 166 -1.31 16.10 0.03
CA LEU A 166 -1.12 17.14 -1.00
C LEU A 166 -2.48 17.65 -1.52
N PRO A 167 -2.51 18.86 -2.12
CA PRO A 167 -3.76 19.40 -2.68
C PRO A 167 -4.44 18.39 -3.63
N ALA A 168 -5.77 18.28 -3.50
CA ALA A 168 -6.59 17.33 -4.28
C ALA A 168 -6.78 17.82 -5.73
N GLN A 169 -5.69 17.97 -6.45
CA GLN A 169 -5.64 18.38 -7.87
C GLN A 169 -4.84 17.36 -8.67
N MET A 170 -5.23 17.15 -9.93
CA MET A 170 -4.58 16.19 -10.82
C MET A 170 -3.08 16.45 -11.02
N HIS A 171 -2.64 17.71 -10.87
CA HIS A 171 -1.23 18.09 -10.94
C HIS A 171 -0.39 17.49 -9.80
N PHE A 172 -1.01 17.17 -8.68
CA PHE A 172 -0.37 16.63 -7.49
C PHE A 172 -0.92 15.24 -7.15
N GLY A 173 -1.21 14.44 -8.18
CA GLY A 173 -1.64 13.05 -8.00
C GLY A 173 -0.59 12.24 -7.26
N ASP A 174 -0.98 11.72 -6.09
CA ASP A 174 -0.11 10.97 -5.18
C ASP A 174 -0.77 9.65 -4.79
N GLU A 175 -0.02 8.57 -4.95
CA GLU A 175 -0.44 7.19 -4.67
C GLU A 175 0.39 6.55 -3.53
N GLY A 176 1.18 7.35 -2.84
CA GLY A 176 1.94 6.92 -1.66
C GLY A 176 3.09 5.96 -1.95
N ALA A 177 3.38 5.09 -0.99
CA ALA A 177 4.52 4.19 -1.03
C ALA A 177 4.46 3.10 -2.12
N ALA A 178 3.33 2.93 -2.82
CA ALA A 178 3.24 2.08 -4.00
C ALA A 178 4.17 2.55 -5.15
N ASN A 179 4.55 3.82 -5.13
CA ASN A 179 5.46 4.45 -6.10
C ASN A 179 6.74 5.01 -5.44
N HIS A 180 7.08 4.50 -4.26
CA HIS A 180 8.24 4.93 -3.51
C HIS A 180 8.97 3.75 -2.89
N THR A 181 10.31 3.77 -2.94
CA THR A 181 11.18 2.78 -2.31
C THR A 181 12.39 3.47 -1.70
N ARG A 182 12.72 3.14 -0.46
CA ARG A 182 13.97 3.58 0.16
C ARG A 182 15.05 2.52 -0.01
N PHE A 183 16.22 2.91 -0.52
CA PHE A 183 17.41 2.09 -0.56
C PHE A 183 18.40 2.52 0.53
N CYS A 184 19.02 1.57 1.21
CA CYS A 184 20.01 1.82 2.25
C CYS A 184 20.95 0.60 2.43
N HIS A 185 22.09 0.82 3.02
CA HIS A 185 22.95 -0.29 3.47
C HIS A 185 22.38 -0.91 4.74
N GLU A 186 22.12 -0.09 5.77
CA GLU A 186 21.46 -0.46 7.02
C GLU A 186 20.28 0.48 7.28
N TYR A 187 19.25 0.00 8.00
CA TYR A 187 18.03 0.79 8.21
C TYR A 187 18.23 2.06 9.03
N ASP A 188 19.26 2.10 9.90
CA ASP A 188 19.65 3.28 10.69
C ASP A 188 20.66 4.21 9.98
N GLY A 189 21.19 3.79 8.82
CA GLY A 189 22.06 4.61 8.00
C GLY A 189 21.30 5.56 7.09
N ALA A 190 22.04 6.50 6.49
CA ALA A 190 21.51 7.33 5.42
C ALA A 190 21.11 6.46 4.22
N GLY A 191 20.03 6.85 3.54
CA GLY A 191 19.48 6.12 2.41
C GLY A 191 19.29 6.99 1.17
N VAL A 192 18.74 6.35 0.14
CA VAL A 192 18.32 6.95 -1.12
C VAL A 192 16.82 6.72 -1.29
N GLU A 193 16.07 7.80 -1.36
CA GLU A 193 14.63 7.82 -1.55
C GLU A 193 14.33 7.81 -3.05
N PHE A 194 13.79 6.70 -3.52
CA PHE A 194 13.48 6.45 -4.93
C PHE A 194 12.02 6.67 -5.20
N PHE A 195 11.69 7.73 -5.91
CA PHE A 195 10.34 8.09 -6.32
C PHE A 195 10.12 7.72 -7.78
N VAL A 196 9.02 7.02 -8.05
CA VAL A 196 8.62 6.65 -9.41
C VAL A 196 7.32 7.36 -9.77
N PHE A 197 7.35 8.14 -10.85
CA PHE A 197 6.18 8.86 -11.37
C PHE A 197 5.77 8.32 -12.74
N GLY A 198 4.52 8.53 -13.13
CA GLY A 198 4.03 8.13 -14.45
C GLY A 198 3.80 9.31 -15.38
N ALA A 199 3.64 10.53 -14.83
CA ALA A 199 3.46 11.75 -15.60
C ALA A 199 4.08 12.96 -14.93
N ALA A 200 4.51 13.96 -15.72
CA ALA A 200 4.81 15.30 -15.26
C ALA A 200 3.64 16.23 -15.67
N ALA A 201 3.12 16.99 -14.72
CA ALA A 201 1.94 17.82 -14.95
C ALA A 201 2.30 19.14 -15.66
N PHE A 202 3.48 19.69 -15.37
CA PHE A 202 3.95 20.98 -15.89
C PHE A 202 5.08 20.87 -16.90
N ASP A 203 5.50 19.65 -17.28
CA ASP A 203 6.57 19.44 -18.26
C ASP A 203 6.12 18.47 -19.36
N SER A 204 5.83 19.01 -20.54
CA SER A 204 5.37 18.26 -21.70
C SER A 204 6.46 17.41 -22.38
N ARG A 205 7.71 17.52 -21.97
CA ARG A 205 8.81 16.69 -22.50
C ARG A 205 8.72 15.24 -22.03
N TYR A 206 8.05 15.00 -20.90
CA TYR A 206 7.84 13.66 -20.41
C TYR A 206 6.69 12.98 -21.17
N PRO A 207 6.91 11.80 -21.78
CA PRO A 207 5.86 11.06 -22.46
C PRO A 207 4.77 10.61 -21.48
N LYS A 208 3.55 10.40 -22.00
CA LYS A 208 2.38 9.99 -21.23
C LYS A 208 1.84 8.68 -21.79
N PRO A 209 1.26 7.81 -20.95
CA PRO A 209 0.53 6.65 -21.45
C PRO A 209 -0.68 7.08 -22.30
N ALA A 210 -1.02 6.25 -23.26
CA ALA A 210 -2.11 6.53 -24.22
C ALA A 210 -3.47 5.99 -23.79
N ARG A 211 -3.48 4.86 -23.04
CA ARG A 211 -4.69 4.10 -22.71
C ARG A 211 -5.19 4.34 -21.28
N PHE A 212 -4.30 4.19 -20.32
CA PHE A 212 -4.62 4.31 -18.90
C PHE A 212 -3.95 5.53 -18.29
N PRO A 213 -4.62 6.24 -17.36
CA PRO A 213 -4.03 7.42 -16.75
C PRO A 213 -2.85 7.03 -15.84
N ALA A 214 -1.76 7.78 -15.94
CA ALA A 214 -0.73 7.77 -14.90
C ALA A 214 -1.31 8.41 -13.62
N ARG A 215 -1.08 7.77 -12.48
CA ARG A 215 -1.69 8.19 -11.21
C ARG A 215 -0.78 9.03 -10.34
N GLN A 216 0.54 8.78 -10.41
CA GLN A 216 1.56 9.50 -9.67
C GLN A 216 2.19 10.57 -10.55
N THR A 217 2.32 11.80 -10.03
CA THR A 217 2.98 12.90 -10.75
C THR A 217 4.38 13.18 -10.20
N LEU A 218 5.27 13.69 -11.06
CA LEU A 218 6.60 14.16 -10.66
C LEU A 218 6.50 15.27 -9.60
N GLU A 219 5.56 16.18 -9.77
CA GLU A 219 5.32 17.30 -8.86
C GLU A 219 4.91 16.84 -7.47
N ALA A 220 4.11 15.77 -7.38
CA ALA A 220 3.78 15.15 -6.09
C ALA A 220 5.01 14.54 -5.43
N CYS A 221 5.82 13.78 -6.17
CA CYS A 221 7.08 13.22 -5.67
C CYS A 221 7.99 14.32 -5.10
N GLN A 222 8.18 15.40 -5.86
CA GLN A 222 9.01 16.55 -5.44
C GLN A 222 8.41 17.29 -4.24
N ALA A 223 7.08 17.41 -4.15
CA ALA A 223 6.41 18.03 -3.02
C ALA A 223 6.62 17.22 -1.74
N VAL A 224 6.46 15.89 -1.79
CA VAL A 224 6.72 15.00 -0.65
C VAL A 224 8.19 15.09 -0.23
N ALA A 225 9.12 15.04 -1.17
CA ALA A 225 10.55 15.18 -0.86
C ALA A 225 10.87 16.50 -0.12
N ARG A 226 10.26 17.62 -0.54
CA ARG A 226 10.41 18.93 0.15
C ARG A 226 9.75 18.93 1.53
N LEU A 227 8.55 18.36 1.69
CA LEU A 227 7.85 18.27 2.97
C LEU A 227 8.64 17.44 4.00
N HIS A 228 9.28 16.37 3.54
CA HIS A 228 10.13 15.52 4.39
C HIS A 228 11.53 16.09 4.59
N GLY A 229 11.86 17.23 3.97
CA GLY A 229 13.19 17.85 4.08
C GLY A 229 14.32 16.97 3.53
N LEU A 230 14.02 16.18 2.50
CA LEU A 230 15.01 15.28 1.88
C LEU A 230 16.07 16.08 1.11
N LYS A 231 17.33 15.66 1.21
CA LYS A 231 18.44 16.27 0.47
C LYS A 231 18.42 15.76 -0.97
N GLU A 232 18.66 16.63 -1.95
CA GLU A 232 18.73 16.28 -3.38
C GLU A 232 19.70 15.13 -3.67
N ALA A 233 20.84 15.08 -2.96
CA ALA A 233 21.82 14.01 -3.10
C ALA A 233 21.25 12.62 -2.69
N GLY A 234 20.21 12.58 -1.86
CA GLY A 234 19.56 11.35 -1.38
C GLY A 234 18.24 11.03 -2.10
N VAL A 235 17.89 11.70 -3.19
CA VAL A 235 16.61 11.46 -3.89
C VAL A 235 16.86 11.14 -5.36
N VAL A 236 16.18 10.10 -5.86
CA VAL A 236 16.14 9.74 -7.30
C VAL A 236 14.71 9.76 -7.78
N TYR A 237 14.46 10.38 -8.92
CA TYR A 237 13.17 10.40 -9.62
C TYR A 237 13.28 9.61 -10.91
N ALA A 238 12.40 8.63 -11.11
CA ALA A 238 12.33 7.85 -12.34
C ALA A 238 10.92 7.87 -12.91
N GLN A 239 10.82 7.92 -14.24
CA GLN A 239 9.55 7.77 -14.91
C GLN A 239 9.30 6.28 -15.16
N GLN A 240 8.13 5.78 -14.76
CA GLN A 240 7.63 4.47 -15.14
C GLN A 240 7.42 4.44 -16.66
N ASP A 241 7.77 3.33 -17.30
CA ASP A 241 7.57 3.18 -18.75
C ASP A 241 6.08 3.32 -19.09
N PRO A 242 5.68 4.29 -19.95
CA PRO A 242 4.27 4.51 -20.31
C PRO A 242 3.61 3.30 -20.96
N ASP A 243 4.35 2.49 -21.72
CA ASP A 243 3.82 1.29 -22.37
C ASP A 243 3.43 0.23 -21.34
N THR A 244 4.15 0.15 -20.22
CA THR A 244 3.78 -0.77 -19.13
C THR A 244 2.55 -0.29 -18.37
N ILE A 245 2.37 1.02 -18.21
CA ILE A 245 1.12 1.59 -17.65
C ILE A 245 -0.06 1.17 -18.53
N ASP A 246 0.08 1.27 -19.84
CA ASP A 246 -0.95 0.87 -20.82
C ASP A 246 -1.17 -0.66 -20.89
N ALA A 247 -0.20 -1.44 -20.41
CA ALA A 247 -0.32 -2.88 -20.22
C ALA A 247 -0.96 -3.29 -18.88
N GLY A 248 -1.33 -2.33 -18.02
CA GLY A 248 -2.00 -2.58 -16.74
C GLY A 248 -1.13 -2.42 -15.50
N VAL A 249 0.08 -1.91 -15.63
CA VAL A 249 0.96 -1.58 -14.50
C VAL A 249 0.56 -0.21 -13.95
N PHE A 250 -0.43 -0.19 -13.09
CA PHE A 250 -1.04 1.05 -12.57
C PHE A 250 -0.23 1.72 -11.45
N HIS A 251 0.70 1.01 -10.80
CA HIS A 251 1.67 1.50 -9.82
C HIS A 251 3.03 0.85 -10.03
N ASN A 252 4.09 1.49 -9.56
CA ASN A 252 5.44 0.93 -9.62
C ASN A 252 5.56 -0.42 -8.91
N ASP A 253 4.85 -0.63 -7.80
CA ASP A 253 4.89 -1.90 -7.05
C ASP A 253 4.29 -3.11 -7.81
N VAL A 254 3.75 -2.90 -9.01
CA VAL A 254 3.31 -3.97 -9.93
C VAL A 254 4.43 -4.40 -10.88
N ILE A 255 5.50 -3.63 -11.01
CA ILE A 255 6.61 -3.89 -11.95
C ILE A 255 8.00 -3.89 -11.32
N SER A 256 8.11 -3.43 -10.07
CA SER A 256 9.35 -3.46 -9.29
C SER A 256 9.09 -3.49 -7.79
N VAL A 257 10.01 -4.09 -7.04
CA VAL A 257 10.02 -4.07 -5.57
C VAL A 257 11.46 -4.03 -5.07
N GLY A 258 11.70 -3.21 -4.04
CA GLY A 258 13.04 -3.09 -3.47
C GLY A 258 13.02 -3.18 -1.94
N ASN A 259 14.16 -3.54 -1.36
CA ASN A 259 14.44 -3.43 0.07
C ASN A 259 15.94 -3.33 0.31
N ARG A 260 16.36 -2.53 1.29
CA ARG A 260 17.75 -2.26 1.60
C ARG A 260 18.51 -1.84 0.33
N ASN A 261 19.44 -2.66 -0.15
CA ASN A 261 20.25 -2.38 -1.31
C ASN A 261 19.84 -3.15 -2.57
N VAL A 262 18.72 -3.88 -2.53
CA VAL A 262 18.26 -4.73 -3.64
C VAL A 262 17.03 -4.12 -4.31
N LEU A 263 17.05 -4.02 -5.63
CA LEU A 263 15.90 -3.75 -6.48
C LEU A 263 15.62 -4.96 -7.37
N PHE A 264 14.47 -5.60 -7.19
CA PHE A 264 13.93 -6.63 -8.07
C PHE A 264 12.94 -5.99 -9.02
N HIS A 265 13.23 -5.99 -10.33
CA HIS A 265 12.46 -5.23 -11.30
C HIS A 265 12.43 -5.91 -12.66
N HIS A 266 11.42 -5.58 -13.46
CA HIS A 266 11.32 -6.02 -14.85
C HIS A 266 12.21 -5.16 -15.76
N GLU A 267 12.69 -5.71 -16.90
CA GLU A 267 13.47 -4.94 -17.89
C GLU A 267 12.71 -3.76 -18.51
N LYS A 268 11.39 -3.71 -18.35
CA LYS A 268 10.47 -2.65 -18.82
C LYS A 268 9.92 -1.76 -17.71
N SER A 269 10.58 -1.68 -16.56
CA SER A 269 10.05 -0.92 -15.41
C SER A 269 10.13 0.58 -15.62
N PHE A 270 11.26 1.07 -16.11
CA PHE A 270 11.54 2.51 -16.14
C PHE A 270 11.93 3.00 -17.52
N LEU A 271 11.49 4.20 -17.85
CA LEU A 271 12.03 4.93 -18.97
C LEU A 271 13.50 5.29 -18.68
N HIS A 272 14.40 5.14 -19.68
CA HIS A 272 15.84 5.31 -19.49
C HIS A 272 16.43 4.48 -18.32
N GLN A 273 16.02 3.23 -18.22
CA GLN A 273 16.33 2.35 -17.09
C GLN A 273 17.81 2.28 -16.74
N ALA A 274 18.71 2.21 -17.72
CA ALA A 274 20.15 2.14 -17.48
C ALA A 274 20.67 3.38 -16.72
N GLU A 275 20.16 4.57 -17.04
CA GLU A 275 20.53 5.83 -16.37
C GLU A 275 19.98 5.86 -14.95
N VAL A 276 18.74 5.39 -14.76
CA VAL A 276 18.10 5.29 -13.43
C VAL A 276 18.89 4.37 -12.51
N LEU A 277 19.26 3.18 -12.99
CA LEU A 277 20.02 2.20 -12.20
C LEU A 277 21.42 2.73 -11.86
N ALA A 278 22.09 3.39 -12.82
CA ALA A 278 23.40 4.03 -12.59
C ALA A 278 23.33 5.16 -11.55
N GLU A 279 22.23 5.95 -11.55
CA GLU A 279 22.05 7.00 -10.55
C GLU A 279 21.80 6.45 -9.16
N LEU A 280 20.97 5.39 -9.04
CA LEU A 280 20.74 4.67 -7.77
C LEU A 280 22.05 4.10 -7.22
N ASP A 281 22.84 3.42 -8.05
CA ASP A 281 24.13 2.84 -7.65
C ASP A 281 25.08 3.93 -7.14
N ARG A 282 25.26 5.00 -7.91
CA ARG A 282 26.12 6.12 -7.55
C ARG A 282 25.71 6.79 -6.25
N LYS A 283 24.40 7.05 -6.05
CA LYS A 283 23.89 7.71 -4.84
C LYS A 283 23.96 6.81 -3.63
N LEU A 284 23.66 5.53 -3.80
CA LEU A 284 23.77 4.57 -2.69
C LEU A 284 25.23 4.33 -2.29
N ALA A 285 26.16 4.28 -3.26
CA ALA A 285 27.59 4.21 -2.98
C ALA A 285 28.08 5.43 -2.18
N ALA A 286 27.57 6.62 -2.46
CA ALA A 286 27.92 7.84 -1.75
C ALA A 286 27.54 7.83 -0.26
N VAL A 287 26.58 7.00 0.14
CA VAL A 287 26.19 6.77 1.56
C VAL A 287 26.67 5.42 2.11
N GLY A 288 27.66 4.80 1.45
CA GLY A 288 28.31 3.58 1.93
C GLY A 288 27.60 2.27 1.60
N GLY A 289 26.59 2.32 0.73
CA GLY A 289 25.87 1.13 0.26
C GLY A 289 26.43 0.58 -1.05
N ASN A 290 25.98 -0.60 -1.42
CA ASN A 290 26.28 -1.25 -2.69
C ASN A 290 24.94 -1.67 -3.30
N PHE A 291 24.59 -1.10 -4.45
CA PHE A 291 23.30 -1.35 -5.10
C PHE A 291 23.31 -2.66 -5.89
N ILE A 292 22.25 -3.43 -5.78
CA ILE A 292 22.06 -4.70 -6.49
C ILE A 292 20.73 -4.64 -7.25
N ALA A 293 20.80 -4.56 -8.57
CA ALA A 293 19.64 -4.70 -9.44
C ALA A 293 19.49 -6.17 -9.87
N ILE A 294 18.31 -6.74 -9.67
CA ILE A 294 17.92 -8.05 -10.19
C ILE A 294 16.86 -7.80 -11.26
N GLU A 295 17.31 -7.78 -12.51
CA GLU A 295 16.45 -7.58 -13.66
C GLU A 295 15.79 -8.88 -14.10
N VAL A 296 14.48 -8.84 -14.29
CA VAL A 296 13.70 -9.93 -14.89
C VAL A 296 13.57 -9.68 -16.39
N PRO A 297 14.22 -10.49 -17.25
CA PRO A 297 14.15 -10.30 -18.69
C PRO A 297 12.75 -10.58 -19.25
N LEU A 298 12.31 -9.80 -20.23
CA LEU A 298 11.07 -10.03 -20.98
C LEU A 298 11.00 -11.44 -21.59
N ALA A 299 12.14 -11.99 -21.99
CA ALA A 299 12.23 -13.33 -22.53
C ALA A 299 11.91 -14.42 -21.47
N GLU A 300 12.15 -14.16 -20.18
CA GLU A 300 11.84 -15.10 -19.10
C GLU A 300 10.41 -14.91 -18.54
N VAL A 301 10.00 -13.68 -18.30
CA VAL A 301 8.64 -13.32 -17.83
C VAL A 301 8.15 -12.12 -18.62
N SER A 302 7.02 -12.26 -19.30
CA SER A 302 6.40 -11.14 -20.02
C SER A 302 5.75 -10.13 -19.05
N VAL A 303 5.53 -8.90 -19.51
CA VAL A 303 4.78 -7.89 -18.72
C VAL A 303 3.39 -8.40 -18.36
N GLU A 304 2.72 -9.10 -19.28
CA GLU A 304 1.39 -9.68 -19.04
C GLU A 304 1.42 -10.74 -17.92
N GLU A 305 2.41 -11.64 -17.93
CA GLU A 305 2.61 -12.64 -16.88
C GLU A 305 2.95 -11.99 -15.55
N ALA A 306 3.81 -10.97 -15.54
CA ALA A 306 4.14 -10.19 -14.34
C ALA A 306 2.91 -9.52 -13.73
N VAL A 307 2.06 -8.90 -14.57
CA VAL A 307 0.80 -8.26 -14.14
C VAL A 307 -0.19 -9.30 -13.62
N LYS A 308 -0.39 -10.42 -14.31
CA LYS A 308 -1.35 -11.47 -13.91
C LYS A 308 -0.94 -12.18 -12.62
N SER A 309 0.35 -12.42 -12.42
CA SER A 309 0.86 -13.08 -11.22
C SER A 309 1.06 -12.15 -10.03
N TYR A 310 1.09 -10.82 -10.26
CA TYR A 310 1.57 -9.84 -9.29
C TYR A 310 2.99 -10.15 -8.77
N LEU A 311 3.86 -10.66 -9.65
CA LEU A 311 5.24 -11.05 -9.30
C LEU A 311 5.99 -9.97 -8.51
N PHE A 312 5.88 -8.72 -8.92
CA PHE A 312 6.55 -7.59 -8.27
C PHE A 312 5.71 -6.95 -7.17
N ASN A 313 4.41 -7.21 -7.11
CA ASN A 313 3.57 -6.81 -5.98
C ASN A 313 3.78 -7.79 -4.81
N SER A 314 5.01 -7.96 -4.45
CA SER A 314 5.59 -8.87 -3.47
C SER A 314 6.28 -8.07 -2.36
N GLN A 315 6.69 -8.75 -1.28
CA GLN A 315 7.50 -8.14 -0.23
C GLN A 315 8.89 -8.74 -0.24
N LEU A 316 9.92 -7.89 -0.29
CA LEU A 316 11.29 -8.30 0.03
C LEU A 316 11.52 -8.06 1.52
N LEU A 317 11.90 -9.07 2.27
CA LEU A 317 12.15 -9.03 3.70
C LEU A 317 13.57 -9.47 3.99
N SER A 318 14.33 -8.62 4.69
CA SER A 318 15.73 -8.91 5.03
C SER A 318 15.84 -9.83 6.24
N LYS A 319 16.57 -10.93 6.08
CA LYS A 319 16.93 -11.85 7.15
C LYS A 319 18.17 -11.35 7.91
N PRO A 320 18.40 -11.84 9.16
CA PRO A 320 19.58 -11.48 9.95
C PRO A 320 20.93 -11.86 9.30
N ASP A 321 20.94 -12.86 8.41
CA ASP A 321 22.12 -13.30 7.66
C ASP A 321 22.45 -12.42 6.43
N GLY A 322 21.67 -11.36 6.19
CA GLY A 322 21.82 -10.46 5.05
C GLY A 322 21.18 -10.94 3.76
N LYS A 323 20.61 -12.14 3.73
CA LYS A 323 19.78 -12.63 2.62
C LYS A 323 18.35 -12.12 2.75
N MET A 324 17.53 -12.38 1.75
CA MET A 324 16.15 -11.91 1.68
C MET A 324 15.17 -13.03 1.34
N ILE A 325 13.98 -12.90 1.93
CA ILE A 325 12.79 -13.66 1.53
C ILE A 325 11.99 -12.78 0.57
N ILE A 326 11.51 -13.36 -0.53
CA ILE A 326 10.44 -12.76 -1.34
C ILE A 326 9.11 -13.41 -0.99
N VAL A 327 8.14 -12.59 -0.55
CA VAL A 327 6.77 -13.00 -0.26
C VAL A 327 5.91 -12.71 -1.47
N VAL A 328 5.35 -13.74 -2.06
CA VAL A 328 4.55 -13.67 -3.30
C VAL A 328 3.15 -14.24 -3.10
N PRO A 329 2.16 -13.83 -3.91
CA PRO A 329 0.84 -14.43 -3.89
C PRO A 329 0.85 -15.80 -4.61
N GLU A 330 -0.17 -16.62 -4.36
CA GLU A 330 -0.28 -17.96 -4.95
C GLU A 330 -0.35 -17.94 -6.48
N GLU A 331 -0.82 -16.87 -7.07
CA GLU A 331 -0.88 -16.64 -8.51
C GLU A 331 0.49 -16.75 -9.19
N CYS A 332 1.58 -16.44 -8.49
CA CYS A 332 2.94 -16.67 -8.99
C CYS A 332 3.24 -18.16 -9.21
N ARG A 333 2.70 -19.04 -8.35
CA ARG A 333 2.87 -20.50 -8.50
C ARG A 333 2.04 -21.05 -9.66
N ASN A 334 0.92 -20.41 -9.99
CA ASN A 334 -0.01 -20.85 -11.01
C ASN A 334 0.43 -20.51 -12.46
N ILE A 335 1.44 -19.65 -12.63
CA ILE A 335 2.03 -19.31 -13.92
C ILE A 335 3.42 -19.96 -14.00
N GLU A 336 3.54 -21.03 -14.77
CA GLU A 336 4.74 -21.89 -14.83
C GLU A 336 6.04 -21.11 -15.07
N ARG A 337 6.06 -20.16 -16.00
CA ARG A 337 7.26 -19.37 -16.31
C ARG A 337 7.67 -18.48 -15.13
N VAL A 338 6.70 -17.86 -14.46
CA VAL A 338 6.95 -17.03 -13.27
C VAL A 338 7.50 -17.88 -12.14
N TRP A 339 6.89 -19.04 -11.90
CA TRP A 339 7.33 -19.95 -10.84
C TRP A 339 8.73 -20.52 -11.10
N THR A 340 8.99 -20.92 -12.33
CA THR A 340 10.32 -21.42 -12.77
C THR A 340 11.38 -20.33 -12.58
N TYR A 341 11.07 -19.08 -12.95
CA TYR A 341 11.97 -17.95 -12.73
C TYR A 341 12.28 -17.74 -11.24
N LEU A 342 11.26 -17.71 -10.39
CA LEU A 342 11.45 -17.55 -8.94
C LEU A 342 12.32 -18.65 -8.32
N GLN A 343 12.09 -19.91 -8.70
CA GLN A 343 12.91 -21.03 -8.23
C GLN A 343 14.36 -20.93 -8.69
N LYS A 344 14.59 -20.59 -9.96
CA LYS A 344 15.92 -20.36 -10.52
C LYS A 344 16.63 -19.23 -9.80
N MET A 345 15.97 -18.10 -9.61
CA MET A 345 16.51 -16.92 -8.94
C MET A 345 16.92 -17.23 -7.49
N SER A 346 16.05 -17.87 -6.73
CA SER A 346 16.30 -18.17 -5.31
C SER A 346 17.41 -19.22 -5.11
N SER A 347 17.65 -20.06 -6.11
CA SER A 347 18.70 -21.08 -6.09
C SER A 347 20.05 -20.58 -6.62
N ALA A 348 20.11 -19.40 -7.20
CA ALA A 348 21.30 -18.88 -7.88
C ALA A 348 22.38 -18.30 -6.93
N GLY A 349 22.17 -18.34 -5.61
CA GLY A 349 23.12 -17.81 -4.61
C GLY A 349 23.11 -16.28 -4.50
N GLY A 350 22.16 -15.59 -5.13
CA GLY A 350 21.96 -14.14 -5.04
C GLY A 350 21.45 -13.67 -3.67
N PRO A 351 21.07 -12.41 -3.55
CA PRO A 351 20.57 -11.86 -2.28
C PRO A 351 19.20 -12.43 -1.87
N ILE A 352 18.35 -12.81 -2.84
CA ILE A 352 17.04 -13.43 -2.57
C ILE A 352 17.22 -14.95 -2.66
N ASP A 353 17.12 -15.64 -1.52
CA ASP A 353 17.39 -17.07 -1.41
C ASP A 353 16.19 -17.90 -0.96
N GLU A 354 15.06 -17.25 -0.69
CA GLU A 354 13.85 -17.93 -0.24
C GLU A 354 12.60 -17.31 -0.85
N VAL A 355 11.66 -18.15 -1.28
CA VAL A 355 10.34 -17.75 -1.79
C VAL A 355 9.26 -18.25 -0.83
N ARG A 356 8.45 -17.33 -0.29
CA ARG A 356 7.26 -17.65 0.52
C ARG A 356 6.00 -17.31 -0.24
N VAL A 357 5.08 -18.25 -0.29
CA VAL A 357 3.80 -18.10 -0.99
C VAL A 357 2.67 -18.00 0.03
N PHE A 358 1.79 -17.01 -0.14
CA PHE A 358 0.57 -16.87 0.67
C PHE A 358 -0.67 -16.89 -0.21
N ASP A 359 -1.71 -17.56 0.28
CA ASP A 359 -3.05 -17.45 -0.28
C ASP A 359 -3.67 -16.11 0.18
N LEU A 360 -3.73 -15.17 -0.74
CA LEU A 360 -4.35 -13.86 -0.57
C LEU A 360 -5.46 -13.66 -1.61
N LYS A 361 -6.14 -14.72 -1.99
CA LYS A 361 -7.08 -14.74 -3.11
C LYS A 361 -8.14 -13.65 -3.04
N GLN A 362 -8.70 -13.39 -1.86
CA GLN A 362 -9.71 -12.34 -1.69
C GLN A 362 -9.15 -10.94 -1.98
N SER A 363 -7.92 -10.66 -1.54
CA SER A 363 -7.21 -9.43 -1.85
C SER A 363 -6.84 -9.35 -3.34
N MET A 364 -6.29 -10.42 -3.88
CA MET A 364 -5.88 -10.51 -5.29
C MET A 364 -7.07 -10.30 -6.24
N GLN A 365 -8.23 -10.88 -5.95
CA GLN A 365 -9.47 -10.67 -6.72
C GLN A 365 -9.94 -9.21 -6.68
N ASN A 366 -9.66 -8.48 -5.59
CA ASN A 366 -9.94 -7.05 -5.49
C ASN A 366 -8.83 -6.19 -6.14
N GLY A 367 -7.71 -6.77 -6.52
CA GLY A 367 -6.68 -6.13 -7.32
C GLY A 367 -5.43 -5.68 -6.57
N GLY A 368 -5.05 -6.33 -5.48
CA GLY A 368 -3.81 -6.06 -4.77
C GLY A 368 -3.18 -7.29 -4.14
N GLY A 369 -1.86 -7.41 -4.28
CA GLY A 369 -1.03 -8.46 -3.72
C GLY A 369 -0.37 -8.09 -2.38
N PRO A 370 0.65 -8.86 -1.96
CA PRO A 370 1.32 -8.66 -0.67
C PRO A 370 1.89 -7.26 -0.46
N ALA A 371 2.46 -6.63 -1.49
CA ALA A 371 3.01 -5.28 -1.38
C ALA A 371 1.93 -4.22 -1.14
N CYS A 372 0.79 -4.32 -1.82
CA CYS A 372 -0.33 -3.39 -1.64
C CYS A 372 -0.87 -3.39 -0.21
N LEU A 373 -0.84 -4.54 0.46
CA LEU A 373 -1.42 -4.71 1.80
C LEU A 373 -0.57 -4.10 2.92
N ARG A 374 0.67 -3.66 2.67
CA ARG A 374 1.57 -3.20 3.73
C ARG A 374 2.09 -1.78 3.51
N LEU A 375 2.19 -1.01 4.59
CA LEU A 375 2.98 0.21 4.67
C LEU A 375 4.30 -0.10 5.38
N ARG A 376 5.41 0.09 4.70
CA ARG A 376 6.76 -0.17 5.21
C ARG A 376 7.32 1.08 5.88
N VAL A 377 7.81 0.92 7.12
CA VAL A 377 8.41 2.00 7.90
C VAL A 377 9.72 1.51 8.50
N ALA A 378 10.85 2.15 8.18
CA ALA A 378 12.11 1.89 8.86
C ALA A 378 12.17 2.70 10.16
N LEU A 379 12.34 2.01 11.29
CA LEU A 379 12.29 2.59 12.64
C LEU A 379 13.48 2.11 13.47
N SER A 380 14.10 3.02 14.20
CA SER A 380 15.03 2.67 15.27
C SER A 380 14.30 2.00 16.45
N ALA A 381 15.03 1.33 17.33
CA ALA A 381 14.45 0.74 18.52
C ALA A 381 13.71 1.77 19.40
N ALA A 382 14.23 3.00 19.49
CA ALA A 382 13.61 4.08 20.24
C ALA A 382 12.31 4.59 19.59
N GLU A 383 12.25 4.61 18.27
CA GLU A 383 11.04 4.96 17.52
C GLU A 383 9.99 3.85 17.61
N ILE A 384 10.39 2.57 17.52
CA ILE A 384 9.48 1.43 17.75
C ILE A 384 8.84 1.51 19.14
N ALA A 385 9.63 1.85 20.17
CA ALA A 385 9.11 2.01 21.54
C ALA A 385 8.12 3.18 21.68
N ALA A 386 8.15 4.16 20.77
CA ALA A 386 7.25 5.30 20.73
C ALA A 386 6.00 5.08 19.86
N VAL A 387 5.97 4.01 19.06
CA VAL A 387 4.75 3.60 18.34
C VAL A 387 3.71 3.12 19.35
N ASN A 388 2.42 3.38 19.09
CA ASN A 388 1.33 2.81 19.87
C ASN A 388 1.50 1.27 19.97
N PRO A 389 1.76 0.70 21.15
CA PRO A 389 2.07 -0.73 21.29
C PRO A 389 0.89 -1.64 20.92
N ASN A 390 -0.36 -1.13 20.97
CA ASN A 390 -1.55 -1.93 20.72
C ASN A 390 -1.76 -2.23 19.22
N VAL A 391 -1.02 -1.55 18.32
CA VAL A 391 -1.06 -1.86 16.88
C VAL A 391 0.03 -2.84 16.48
N MET A 392 0.95 -3.20 17.39
CA MET A 392 2.04 -4.15 17.09
C MET A 392 1.55 -5.59 17.24
N MET A 393 1.83 -6.43 16.23
CA MET A 393 1.40 -7.81 16.21
C MET A 393 2.01 -8.62 17.35
N SER A 394 1.17 -9.42 17.97
CA SER A 394 1.50 -10.41 19.00
C SER A 394 0.51 -11.56 18.93
N ASP A 395 0.77 -12.67 19.61
CA ASP A 395 -0.16 -13.79 19.71
C ASP A 395 -1.51 -13.35 20.30
N ALA A 396 -1.47 -12.48 21.33
CA ALA A 396 -2.65 -11.95 21.97
C ALA A 396 -3.47 -11.06 21.01
N LEU A 397 -2.83 -10.13 20.31
CA LEU A 397 -3.51 -9.27 19.33
C LEU A 397 -4.08 -10.10 18.18
N PHE A 398 -3.33 -11.07 17.66
CA PHE A 398 -3.82 -11.98 16.61
C PHE A 398 -5.08 -12.72 17.04
N GLY A 399 -5.09 -13.29 18.24
CA GLY A 399 -6.28 -13.96 18.80
C GLY A 399 -7.47 -13.02 18.96
N THR A 400 -7.22 -11.82 19.48
CA THR A 400 -8.25 -10.78 19.69
C THR A 400 -8.85 -10.32 18.36
N LEU A 401 -8.02 -10.05 17.34
CA LEU A 401 -8.50 -9.61 16.04
C LEU A 401 -9.27 -10.72 15.29
N ASN A 402 -8.83 -11.98 15.40
CA ASN A 402 -9.60 -13.09 14.82
C ASN A 402 -10.97 -13.24 15.47
N ALA A 403 -11.05 -13.16 16.79
CA ALA A 403 -12.33 -13.21 17.52
C ALA A 403 -13.23 -12.01 17.16
N TRP A 404 -12.65 -10.83 16.99
CA TRP A 404 -13.36 -9.63 16.53
C TRP A 404 -13.91 -9.80 15.10
N VAL A 405 -13.10 -10.33 14.16
CA VAL A 405 -13.55 -10.65 12.79
C VAL A 405 -14.70 -11.67 12.84
N ASP A 406 -14.61 -12.72 13.68
CA ASP A 406 -15.66 -13.73 13.77
C ASP A 406 -17.01 -13.17 14.26
N ARG A 407 -16.99 -12.15 15.15
CA ARG A 407 -18.21 -11.50 15.66
C ARG A 407 -18.84 -10.52 14.69
N HIS A 408 -18.05 -9.78 13.91
CA HIS A 408 -18.52 -8.60 13.19
C HIS A 408 -18.61 -8.76 11.67
N TYR A 409 -17.93 -9.75 11.08
CA TYR A 409 -17.83 -9.84 9.62
C TYR A 409 -18.81 -10.84 9.04
N ARG A 410 -19.48 -10.41 7.98
CA ARG A 410 -20.25 -11.30 7.11
C ARG A 410 -19.31 -12.25 6.37
N ASP A 411 -19.73 -13.47 6.10
CA ASP A 411 -19.03 -14.46 5.28
C ASP A 411 -19.38 -14.34 3.80
N ARG A 412 -20.39 -13.52 3.47
CA ARG A 412 -20.80 -13.20 2.11
C ARG A 412 -21.34 -11.77 2.04
N LEU A 413 -20.89 -11.01 1.05
CA LEU A 413 -21.37 -9.68 0.71
C LEU A 413 -21.55 -9.58 -0.80
N SER A 414 -22.80 -9.34 -1.25
CA SER A 414 -23.15 -9.12 -2.65
C SER A 414 -23.31 -7.63 -2.94
N PRO A 415 -23.33 -7.20 -4.23
CA PRO A 415 -23.59 -5.81 -4.57
C PRO A 415 -24.92 -5.27 -4.03
N ASP A 416 -25.94 -6.10 -3.93
CA ASP A 416 -27.26 -5.71 -3.40
C ASP A 416 -27.20 -5.37 -1.90
N ASP A 417 -26.30 -6.01 -1.16
CA ASP A 417 -26.12 -5.76 0.28
C ASP A 417 -25.55 -4.35 0.57
N LEU A 418 -24.90 -3.71 -0.43
CA LEU A 418 -24.39 -2.34 -0.26
C LEU A 418 -25.50 -1.30 -0.06
N ALA A 419 -26.71 -1.61 -0.47
CA ALA A 419 -27.89 -0.75 -0.29
C ALA A 419 -28.56 -0.94 1.10
N ASP A 420 -28.13 -1.95 1.88
CA ASP A 420 -28.66 -2.24 3.20
C ASP A 420 -28.08 -1.27 4.24
N PRO A 421 -28.89 -0.38 4.86
CA PRO A 421 -28.41 0.51 5.92
C PRO A 421 -27.83 -0.22 7.14
N GLN A 422 -28.22 -1.47 7.37
CA GLN A 422 -27.71 -2.28 8.46
C GLN A 422 -26.20 -2.55 8.30
N LEU A 423 -25.69 -2.63 7.08
CA LEU A 423 -24.26 -2.77 6.81
C LEU A 423 -23.43 -1.62 7.41
N LEU A 424 -23.94 -0.38 7.37
CA LEU A 424 -23.28 0.76 8.02
C LEU A 424 -23.26 0.62 9.54
N VAL A 425 -24.37 0.18 10.14
CA VAL A 425 -24.46 -0.04 11.59
C VAL A 425 -23.47 -1.12 12.02
N GLU A 426 -23.40 -2.23 11.30
CA GLU A 426 -22.44 -3.30 11.54
C GLU A 426 -21.00 -2.80 11.43
N CYS A 427 -20.69 -2.02 10.37
CA CYS A 427 -19.38 -1.44 10.15
C CYS A 427 -18.98 -0.52 11.32
N ARG A 428 -19.83 0.41 11.71
CA ARG A 428 -19.56 1.34 12.84
C ARG A 428 -19.37 0.62 14.15
N THR A 429 -20.20 -0.39 14.44
CA THR A 429 -20.07 -1.20 15.65
C THR A 429 -18.74 -1.94 15.70
N ALA A 430 -18.34 -2.52 14.57
CA ALA A 430 -17.05 -3.20 14.45
C ALA A 430 -15.88 -2.23 14.64
N LEU A 431 -15.92 -1.06 14.00
CA LEU A 431 -14.83 -0.07 14.05
C LEU A 431 -14.74 0.63 15.40
N ASP A 432 -15.86 0.85 16.08
CA ASP A 432 -15.85 1.42 17.43
C ASP A 432 -15.15 0.48 18.42
N GLU A 433 -15.47 -0.82 18.39
CA GLU A 433 -14.75 -1.82 19.18
C GLU A 433 -13.26 -1.90 18.78
N LEU A 434 -12.96 -1.88 17.47
CA LEU A 434 -11.58 -1.94 16.98
C LEU A 434 -10.72 -0.76 17.45
N SER A 435 -11.30 0.44 17.45
CA SER A 435 -10.57 1.64 17.93
C SER A 435 -10.19 1.51 19.41
N GLY A 436 -11.01 0.82 20.22
CA GLY A 436 -10.69 0.44 21.59
C GLY A 436 -9.61 -0.64 21.68
N ILE A 437 -9.70 -1.70 20.88
CA ILE A 437 -8.70 -2.79 20.83
C ILE A 437 -7.32 -2.24 20.49
N LEU A 438 -7.25 -1.38 19.49
CA LEU A 438 -6.00 -0.79 18.99
C LEU A 438 -5.59 0.50 19.73
N ALA A 439 -6.37 0.94 20.72
CA ALA A 439 -6.16 2.18 21.49
C ALA A 439 -5.90 3.41 20.58
N LEU A 440 -6.75 3.58 19.56
CA LEU A 440 -6.62 4.68 18.60
C LEU A 440 -7.36 5.95 19.02
N GLY A 441 -8.26 5.86 20.01
CA GLY A 441 -9.18 6.94 20.35
C GLY A 441 -10.24 7.18 19.24
N SER A 442 -10.77 8.39 19.18
CA SER A 442 -11.80 8.77 18.20
C SER A 442 -11.17 9.14 16.86
N VAL A 443 -10.91 8.15 16.00
CA VAL A 443 -10.32 8.36 14.67
C VAL A 443 -11.35 8.39 13.54
N TYR A 444 -12.54 7.86 13.79
CA TYR A 444 -13.61 7.79 12.80
C TYR A 444 -14.58 8.97 12.90
N PRO A 445 -15.12 9.49 11.77
CA PRO A 445 -16.06 10.62 11.78
C PRO A 445 -17.25 10.40 12.71
N PHE A 446 -17.83 9.20 12.75
CA PHE A 446 -18.99 8.89 13.59
C PHE A 446 -18.72 8.91 15.10
N GLN A 447 -17.46 8.87 15.51
CA GLN A 447 -17.04 8.96 16.93
C GLN A 447 -16.83 10.40 17.39
N MET A 448 -16.81 11.38 16.46
CA MET A 448 -16.51 12.79 16.72
C MET A 448 -17.75 13.69 16.68
N VAL A 449 -18.95 13.10 16.65
CA VAL A 449 -20.25 13.83 16.59
C VAL A 449 -20.79 14.12 17.99
#